data_85196c090a8c51135716730137383341
#
_entry.id   85196c090a8c51135716730137383341
#
_cell.length_a   1.000
_cell.length_b   1.000
_cell.length_c   1.000
_cell.angle_alpha   90.00
_cell.angle_beta   90.00
_cell.angle_gamma   90.00
#
_symmetry.space_group_name_H-M   'P 1'
#
loop_
_entity.id
_entity.type
_entity.pdbx_description
1 polymer ?
#
loop_
_entity_poly.entity_id
_entity_poly.type
_entity_poly.pdbx_seq_one_letter_code
_entity_poly.pdbx_strand_id
1 'polypeptide(L)'
;MNSEIKLPQIPWEEDNTGGKEPVWRYSGNPIIGRDGNKISNSVFNSAVVRFEDGFAGVFRCDSRSISMDIFVGKSKDGINWEIEDEPIKFEGADEEILKREYRYDPRVCFIEDRYYVTWCNGYYGPTIGVAYTFDFKKFVQLENAFLPFNRNGVLFPRKINGLYMMLNRPSDNGHTPFGDIFISQSRDMEFWGRHRHVMSTIKDDISAWQSTKIGPGPIPIETDEGWLMIYHGVINTCNGFVYRMGAALLDLDEPWKVIARSKNYIMAPWEQYECMGDVPNVVFPCAALHDKESGKIAIYYGCADTVTGLAFTTVERLLDYVKKSAL
;
A
#
# COMPACT_ATOMS: atom_id res chain seq x y z
N MET A 1 -24.19 1.99 6.31
CA MET A 1 -24.56 2.99 5.28
C MET A 1 -23.29 3.52 4.68
N ASN A 2 -22.87 2.99 3.53
CA ASN A 2 -21.77 3.59 2.77
C ASN A 2 -22.29 4.86 2.11
N SER A 3 -22.26 5.97 2.85
CA SER A 3 -22.40 7.27 2.22
C SER A 3 -21.31 7.39 1.17
N GLU A 4 -21.68 7.82 -0.02
CA GLU A 4 -20.78 8.15 -1.12
C GLU A 4 -19.59 8.92 -0.57
N ILE A 5 -18.40 8.35 -0.70
CA ILE A 5 -17.19 8.95 -0.13
C ILE A 5 -16.81 10.10 -1.07
N LYS A 6 -17.10 11.33 -0.61
CA LYS A 6 -16.60 12.56 -1.21
C LYS A 6 -15.34 12.99 -0.47
N LEU A 7 -14.35 13.43 -1.21
CA LEU A 7 -13.07 13.88 -0.67
C LEU A 7 -12.75 15.31 -1.09
N PRO A 8 -13.64 16.28 -0.80
CA PRO A 8 -13.47 17.67 -1.24
C PRO A 8 -12.29 18.36 -0.57
N GLN A 9 -11.79 17.81 0.53
CA GLN A 9 -10.65 18.37 1.28
C GLN A 9 -9.31 18.12 0.58
N ILE A 10 -9.20 17.08 -0.28
CA ILE A 10 -7.97 16.82 -1.02
C ILE A 10 -7.77 17.93 -2.06
N PRO A 11 -6.59 18.54 -2.15
CA PRO A 11 -6.29 19.57 -3.14
C PRO A 11 -6.04 18.97 -4.52
N TRP A 12 -7.12 18.48 -5.14
CA TRP A 12 -7.07 17.85 -6.46
C TRP A 12 -6.44 18.76 -7.51
N GLU A 13 -5.49 18.24 -8.25
CA GLU A 13 -4.90 18.89 -9.41
C GLU A 13 -5.36 18.22 -10.71
N GLU A 14 -5.55 19.02 -11.75
CA GLU A 14 -5.80 18.52 -13.09
C GLU A 14 -4.51 17.94 -13.69
N ASP A 15 -4.70 17.06 -14.69
CA ASP A 15 -3.58 16.43 -15.39
C ASP A 15 -2.62 17.45 -16.00
N ASN A 16 -1.43 17.50 -15.47
CA ASN A 16 -0.34 18.36 -15.93
C ASN A 16 0.59 17.68 -16.96
N THR A 17 0.30 16.44 -17.34
CA THR A 17 1.10 15.66 -18.31
C THR A 17 0.59 15.79 -19.75
N GLY A 18 -0.55 16.47 -19.94
CA GLY A 18 -1.22 16.58 -21.23
C GLY A 18 -1.75 15.23 -21.76
N GLY A 19 -2.17 14.35 -20.88
CA GLY A 19 -2.74 13.04 -21.23
C GLY A 19 -1.70 11.96 -21.52
N LYS A 20 -0.42 12.24 -21.37
CA LYS A 20 0.66 11.30 -21.71
C LYS A 20 0.86 10.20 -20.67
N GLU A 21 0.67 10.53 -19.40
CA GLU A 21 0.90 9.61 -18.29
C GLU A 21 -0.43 9.18 -17.66
N PRO A 22 -0.59 7.93 -17.25
CA PRO A 22 -1.81 7.48 -16.57
C PRO A 22 -1.96 8.03 -15.14
N VAL A 23 -0.86 8.48 -14.52
CA VAL A 23 -0.80 9.04 -13.18
C VAL A 23 0.06 10.30 -13.21
N TRP A 24 -0.37 11.37 -12.54
CA TRP A 24 0.39 12.61 -12.44
C TRP A 24 0.66 12.99 -11.00
N ARG A 25 1.83 13.58 -10.77
CA ARG A 25 2.30 13.96 -9.43
C ARG A 25 1.64 15.25 -8.95
N TYR A 26 1.36 15.31 -7.66
CA TYR A 26 1.00 16.56 -7.01
C TYR A 26 2.16 17.57 -7.10
N SER A 27 1.86 18.82 -7.45
CA SER A 27 2.88 19.85 -7.68
C SER A 27 3.64 20.25 -6.42
N GLY A 28 3.05 20.03 -5.23
CA GLY A 28 3.65 20.34 -3.93
C GLY A 28 4.43 19.20 -3.29
N ASN A 29 4.78 18.14 -4.04
CA ASN A 29 5.56 17.02 -3.51
C ASN A 29 7.01 17.40 -3.12
N PRO A 30 7.61 16.72 -2.13
CA PRO A 30 6.98 15.70 -1.25
C PRO A 30 6.07 16.35 -0.22
N ILE A 31 4.94 15.69 0.12
CA ILE A 31 3.97 16.18 1.12
C ILE A 31 4.42 15.94 2.56
N ILE A 32 5.29 14.98 2.82
CA ILE A 32 5.91 14.73 4.12
C ILE A 32 7.41 14.55 3.89
N GLY A 33 8.19 15.39 4.56
CA GLY A 33 9.64 15.36 4.54
C GLY A 33 10.24 14.32 5.51
N ARG A 34 11.57 14.31 5.63
CA ARG A 34 12.32 13.44 6.55
C ARG A 34 11.95 13.66 8.02
N ASP A 35 11.63 14.87 8.36
CA ASP A 35 11.35 15.38 9.70
C ASP A 35 9.84 15.44 10.00
N GLY A 36 9.08 14.50 9.49
CA GLY A 36 7.63 14.42 9.67
C GLY A 36 7.17 14.33 11.14
N ASN A 37 8.06 13.88 12.05
CA ASN A 37 7.94 14.01 13.50
C ASN A 37 9.31 14.23 14.13
N LYS A 38 9.40 14.40 15.48
CA LYS A 38 10.65 14.76 16.16
C LYS A 38 11.73 13.69 16.12
N ILE A 39 11.38 12.43 15.93
CA ILE A 39 12.31 11.30 16.06
C ILE A 39 12.68 10.67 14.72
N SER A 40 11.89 10.90 13.68
CA SER A 40 12.10 10.29 12.37
C SER A 40 13.33 10.88 11.65
N ASN A 41 13.95 10.03 10.86
CA ASN A 41 14.91 10.41 9.82
C ASN A 41 14.28 10.26 8.43
N SER A 42 13.26 9.42 8.33
CA SER A 42 12.55 9.15 7.08
C SER A 42 11.09 8.81 7.40
N VAL A 43 10.14 9.38 6.64
CA VAL A 43 8.70 9.11 6.73
C VAL A 43 8.17 8.76 5.37
N PHE A 44 7.79 7.53 5.17
CA PHE A 44 7.38 7.01 3.87
C PHE A 44 6.45 5.79 3.99
N ASN A 45 5.98 5.27 2.88
CA ASN A 45 5.10 4.09 2.83
C ASN A 45 3.89 4.20 3.79
N SER A 46 3.21 5.33 3.71
CA SER A 46 2.15 5.72 4.63
C SER A 46 0.79 5.18 4.18
N ALA A 47 0.04 4.60 5.10
CA ALA A 47 -1.35 4.21 4.89
C ALA A 47 -2.29 5.35 5.32
N VAL A 48 -3.20 5.74 4.45
CA VAL A 48 -4.12 6.85 4.68
C VAL A 48 -5.55 6.41 4.42
N VAL A 49 -6.47 6.83 5.28
CA VAL A 49 -7.91 6.61 5.13
C VAL A 49 -8.70 7.86 5.54
N ARG A 50 -9.95 7.93 5.07
CA ARG A 50 -10.90 8.92 5.58
C ARG A 50 -11.23 8.58 7.04
N PHE A 51 -11.24 9.60 7.89
CA PHE A 51 -11.59 9.48 9.30
C PHE A 51 -12.26 10.77 9.80
N GLU A 52 -13.44 10.65 10.40
CA GLU A 52 -14.24 11.80 10.86
C GLU A 52 -14.45 12.84 9.74
N ASP A 53 -14.12 14.10 9.99
CA ASP A 53 -14.20 15.20 9.03
C ASP A 53 -12.93 15.43 8.20
N GLY A 54 -11.92 14.55 8.35
CA GLY A 54 -10.64 14.62 7.67
C GLY A 54 -10.08 13.24 7.36
N PHE A 55 -8.82 13.03 7.70
CA PHE A 55 -8.05 11.83 7.43
C PHE A 55 -7.27 11.37 8.65
N ALA A 56 -7.11 10.06 8.78
CA ALA A 56 -6.14 9.45 9.66
C ALA A 56 -5.23 8.52 8.85
N GLY A 57 -4.07 8.22 9.41
CA GLY A 57 -3.14 7.31 8.78
C GLY A 57 -2.23 6.61 9.76
N VAL A 58 -1.57 5.57 9.25
CA VAL A 58 -0.48 4.88 9.93
C VAL A 58 0.77 5.05 9.05
N PHE A 59 1.82 5.60 9.63
CA PHE A 59 3.01 6.07 8.94
C PHE A 59 4.21 5.24 9.36
N ARG A 60 4.97 4.73 8.39
CA ARG A 60 6.30 4.19 8.67
C ARG A 60 7.24 5.36 8.94
N CYS A 61 7.86 5.35 10.12
CA CYS A 61 8.91 6.28 10.48
C CYS A 61 10.17 5.49 10.86
N ASP A 62 11.24 5.71 10.10
CA ASP A 62 12.54 5.15 10.38
C ASP A 62 13.38 6.17 11.14
N SER A 63 13.95 5.79 12.29
CA SER A 63 14.78 6.66 13.09
C SER A 63 16.21 6.75 12.55
N ARG A 64 17.02 7.65 13.10
CA ARG A 64 18.45 7.75 12.75
C ARG A 64 19.27 6.50 13.11
N SER A 65 18.78 5.68 14.03
CA SER A 65 19.38 4.37 14.37
C SER A 65 18.86 3.24 13.49
N ILE A 66 18.12 3.56 12.42
CA ILE A 66 17.49 2.61 11.49
C ILE A 66 16.50 1.67 12.22
N SER A 67 15.90 2.14 13.31
CA SER A 67 14.77 1.46 13.92
C SER A 67 13.49 1.82 13.16
N MET A 68 12.81 0.81 12.63
CA MET A 68 11.58 0.95 11.87
C MET A 68 10.38 0.70 12.79
N ASP A 69 9.46 1.67 12.86
CA ASP A 69 8.18 1.47 13.56
C ASP A 69 7.06 2.26 12.86
N ILE A 70 5.82 2.07 13.33
CA ILE A 70 4.63 2.68 12.75
C ILE A 70 3.94 3.61 13.75
N PHE A 71 3.49 4.76 13.24
CA PHE A 71 3.00 5.90 14.01
C PHE A 71 1.64 6.35 13.50
N VAL A 72 0.82 6.93 14.36
CA VAL A 72 -0.44 7.54 13.96
C VAL A 72 -0.19 8.95 13.44
N GLY A 73 -0.94 9.34 12.43
CA GLY A 73 -1.01 10.73 11.99
C GLY A 73 -2.43 11.12 11.62
N LYS A 74 -2.74 12.41 11.69
CA LYS A 74 -4.02 12.99 11.32
C LYS A 74 -3.83 14.19 10.40
N SER A 75 -4.81 14.41 9.53
CA SER A 75 -4.82 15.54 8.61
C SER A 75 -6.26 15.98 8.33
N LYS A 76 -6.43 17.27 8.02
CA LYS A 76 -7.73 17.78 7.57
C LYS A 76 -7.87 17.84 6.05
N ASP A 77 -6.76 17.91 5.35
CA ASP A 77 -6.69 18.13 3.90
C ASP A 77 -5.96 17.01 3.13
N GLY A 78 -5.40 16.03 3.85
CA GLY A 78 -4.67 14.91 3.26
C GLY A 78 -3.23 15.23 2.81
N ILE A 79 -2.75 16.45 3.00
CA ILE A 79 -1.37 16.87 2.67
C ILE A 79 -0.59 17.40 3.87
N ASN A 80 -1.25 18.10 4.76
CA ASN A 80 -0.65 18.60 6.00
C ASN A 80 -0.92 17.60 7.13
N TRP A 81 0.11 16.92 7.59
CA TRP A 81 -0.01 15.84 8.55
C TRP A 81 0.61 16.16 9.90
N GLU A 82 -0.13 15.88 10.96
CA GLU A 82 0.36 15.87 12.32
C GLU A 82 0.62 14.40 12.71
N ILE A 83 1.89 13.99 12.74
CA ILE A 83 2.31 12.62 13.08
C ILE A 83 2.78 12.59 14.52
N GLU A 84 2.28 11.63 15.29
CA GLU A 84 2.65 11.45 16.70
C GLU A 84 4.16 11.14 16.85
N ASP A 85 4.76 11.53 17.98
CA ASP A 85 6.18 11.30 18.28
C ASP A 85 6.43 9.90 18.89
N GLU A 86 5.37 9.18 19.28
CA GLU A 86 5.44 7.84 19.87
C GLU A 86 4.89 6.79 18.91
N PRO A 87 5.53 5.62 18.81
CA PRO A 87 5.00 4.54 17.99
C PRO A 87 3.71 3.96 18.58
N ILE A 88 2.90 3.33 17.72
CA ILE A 88 1.66 2.67 18.13
C ILE A 88 1.94 1.61 19.18
N LYS A 89 1.23 1.72 20.31
CA LYS A 89 1.19 0.71 21.36
C LYS A 89 0.02 -0.21 21.11
N PHE A 90 0.32 -1.48 20.86
CA PHE A 90 -0.68 -2.51 20.67
C PHE A 90 -1.02 -3.21 21.98
N GLU A 91 -2.27 -3.62 22.14
CA GLU A 91 -2.80 -4.41 23.24
C GLU A 91 -3.59 -5.60 22.70
N GLY A 92 -3.97 -6.53 23.55
CA GLY A 92 -4.91 -7.61 23.22
C GLY A 92 -4.30 -8.94 22.77
N ALA A 93 -3.13 -8.94 22.17
CA ALA A 93 -2.42 -10.18 21.82
C ALA A 93 -1.57 -10.70 22.99
N ASP A 94 -1.19 -11.97 22.91
CA ASP A 94 -0.21 -12.57 23.84
C ASP A 94 1.14 -11.86 23.78
N GLU A 95 1.88 -11.90 24.87
CA GLU A 95 3.23 -11.28 24.95
C GLU A 95 4.16 -11.78 23.84
N GLU A 96 4.02 -13.04 23.43
CA GLU A 96 4.79 -13.62 22.34
C GLU A 96 4.52 -12.92 21.01
N ILE A 97 3.26 -12.64 20.69
CA ILE A 97 2.84 -11.96 19.45
C ILE A 97 3.18 -10.45 19.49
N LEU A 98 3.16 -9.84 20.67
CA LEU A 98 3.57 -8.45 20.85
C LEU A 98 5.08 -8.23 20.69
N LYS A 99 5.90 -9.27 20.83
CA LYS A 99 7.34 -9.20 20.53
C LYS A 99 7.55 -8.85 19.07
N ARG A 100 8.47 -7.95 18.83
CA ARG A 100 8.81 -7.49 17.49
C ARG A 100 10.28 -7.10 17.38
N GLU A 101 10.83 -7.31 16.21
CA GLU A 101 12.13 -6.77 15.82
C GLU A 101 11.96 -5.41 15.10
N TYR A 102 10.90 -5.29 14.30
CA TYR A 102 10.56 -4.10 13.50
C TYR A 102 9.08 -4.12 13.06
N ARG A 103 8.58 -2.95 12.66
CA ARG A 103 7.28 -2.80 11.95
C ARG A 103 7.46 -1.83 10.80
N TYR A 104 6.97 -2.19 9.59
CA TYR A 104 7.04 -1.30 8.44
C TYR A 104 5.93 -1.57 7.42
N ASP A 105 5.77 -0.65 6.46
CA ASP A 105 4.86 -0.70 5.34
C ASP A 105 3.42 -1.01 5.73
N PRO A 106 2.79 -0.17 6.55
CA PRO A 106 1.41 -0.39 6.99
C PRO A 106 0.42 -0.25 5.84
N ARG A 107 -0.75 -0.89 6.00
CA ARG A 107 -1.97 -0.66 5.24
C ARG A 107 -3.13 -0.47 6.20
N VAL A 108 -4.07 0.38 5.85
CA VAL A 108 -5.29 0.59 6.65
C VAL A 108 -6.50 0.38 5.76
N CYS A 109 -7.44 -0.42 6.24
CA CYS A 109 -8.66 -0.76 5.54
C CYS A 109 -9.87 -0.67 6.46
N PHE A 110 -10.88 0.14 6.11
CA PHE A 110 -12.15 0.15 6.83
C PHE A 110 -13.02 -1.00 6.33
N ILE A 111 -13.41 -1.90 7.26
CA ILE A 111 -14.28 -3.03 6.96
C ILE A 111 -15.35 -3.12 8.05
N GLU A 112 -16.62 -3.18 7.62
CA GLU A 112 -17.80 -3.25 8.49
C GLU A 112 -17.91 -2.03 9.41
N ASP A 113 -17.27 -2.04 10.58
CA ASP A 113 -17.43 -1.02 11.63
C ASP A 113 -16.08 -0.49 12.18
N ARG A 114 -14.97 -0.97 11.68
CA ARG A 114 -13.64 -0.65 12.23
C ARG A 114 -12.55 -0.55 11.16
N TYR A 115 -11.43 0.02 11.54
CA TYR A 115 -10.23 0.11 10.72
C TYR A 115 -9.29 -1.05 11.06
N TYR A 116 -9.00 -1.89 10.09
CA TYR A 116 -7.96 -2.90 10.20
C TYR A 116 -6.64 -2.32 9.70
N VAL A 117 -5.59 -2.59 10.46
CA VAL A 117 -4.21 -2.22 10.10
C VAL A 117 -3.43 -3.50 9.87
N THR A 118 -2.76 -3.60 8.74
CA THR A 118 -1.79 -4.65 8.45
C THR A 118 -0.41 -4.04 8.24
N TRP A 119 0.64 -4.72 8.61
CA TRP A 119 2.02 -4.26 8.43
C TRP A 119 2.97 -5.44 8.28
N CYS A 120 4.19 -5.20 7.77
CA CYS A 120 5.26 -6.17 7.88
C CYS A 120 5.79 -6.19 9.30
N ASN A 121 5.62 -7.30 9.98
CA ASN A 121 6.00 -7.52 11.38
C ASN A 121 7.25 -8.40 11.45
N GLY A 122 8.25 -7.96 12.22
CA GLY A 122 9.45 -8.74 12.49
C GLY A 122 9.21 -9.73 13.62
N TYR A 123 8.88 -10.97 13.29
CA TYR A 123 8.68 -12.06 14.23
C TYR A 123 9.34 -13.33 13.68
N TYR A 124 10.57 -13.59 14.11
CA TYR A 124 11.43 -14.65 13.55
C TYR A 124 11.58 -14.59 12.02
N GLY A 125 11.60 -13.39 11.49
CA GLY A 125 11.55 -13.05 10.08
C GLY A 125 10.31 -12.24 9.73
N PRO A 126 10.19 -11.75 8.50
CA PRO A 126 9.05 -10.93 8.10
C PRO A 126 7.76 -11.75 8.03
N THR A 127 6.74 -11.31 8.75
CA THR A 127 5.37 -11.81 8.63
C THR A 127 4.40 -10.65 8.52
N ILE A 128 3.10 -10.91 8.50
CA ILE A 128 2.06 -9.89 8.43
C ILE A 128 1.38 -9.80 9.78
N GLY A 129 1.60 -8.68 10.48
CA GLY A 129 0.85 -8.31 11.66
C GLY A 129 -0.53 -7.78 11.27
N VAL A 130 -1.52 -8.02 12.11
CA VAL A 130 -2.89 -7.54 11.95
C VAL A 130 -3.37 -6.93 13.26
N ALA A 131 -4.01 -5.77 13.17
CA ALA A 131 -4.69 -5.15 14.30
C ALA A 131 -5.97 -4.44 13.82
N TYR A 132 -6.79 -4.04 14.77
CA TYR A 132 -7.91 -3.14 14.48
C TYR A 132 -7.96 -1.96 15.45
N THR A 133 -8.61 -0.90 14.99
CA THR A 133 -8.90 0.30 15.80
C THR A 133 -10.25 0.88 15.40
N PHE A 134 -10.89 1.61 16.31
CA PHE A 134 -12.11 2.38 16.03
C PHE A 134 -11.83 3.88 15.95
N ASP A 135 -10.72 4.33 16.54
CA ASP A 135 -10.50 5.76 16.86
C ASP A 135 -9.07 6.25 16.59
N PHE A 136 -8.20 5.37 16.11
CA PHE A 136 -6.76 5.63 15.95
C PHE A 136 -6.04 6.04 17.24
N LYS A 137 -6.59 5.66 18.41
CA LYS A 137 -5.97 5.86 19.73
C LYS A 137 -5.64 4.54 20.40
N LYS A 138 -6.58 3.57 20.31
CA LYS A 138 -6.40 2.21 20.83
C LYS A 138 -6.32 1.22 19.69
N PHE A 139 -5.32 0.36 19.72
CA PHE A 139 -5.08 -0.65 18.71
C PHE A 139 -5.04 -2.03 19.35
N VAL A 140 -5.94 -2.90 18.93
CA VAL A 140 -5.99 -4.29 19.38
C VAL A 140 -5.32 -5.16 18.33
N GLN A 141 -4.16 -5.74 18.69
CA GLN A 141 -3.44 -6.65 17.81
C GLN A 141 -4.06 -8.05 17.87
N LEU A 142 -4.21 -8.65 16.72
CA LEU A 142 -4.63 -10.04 16.51
C LEU A 142 -3.39 -10.92 16.30
N GLU A 143 -3.61 -12.20 16.00
CA GLU A 143 -2.55 -13.11 15.59
C GLU A 143 -1.82 -12.63 14.34
N ASN A 144 -0.56 -13.03 14.18
CA ASN A 144 0.13 -12.86 12.91
C ASN A 144 -0.57 -13.69 11.83
N ALA A 145 -0.90 -13.07 10.71
CA ALA A 145 -1.70 -13.71 9.66
C ALA A 145 -1.02 -14.93 9.01
N PHE A 146 0.30 -14.95 8.98
CA PHE A 146 1.09 -15.99 8.32
C PHE A 146 2.35 -16.34 9.09
N LEU A 147 2.89 -17.52 8.78
CA LEU A 147 4.27 -17.86 9.15
C LEU A 147 5.26 -16.96 8.38
N PRO A 148 6.46 -16.71 8.92
CA PRO A 148 7.56 -16.17 8.11
C PRO A 148 7.88 -17.14 6.95
N PHE A 149 8.14 -16.68 5.76
CA PHE A 149 8.35 -15.31 5.34
C PHE A 149 7.20 -14.83 4.47
N ASN A 150 6.54 -13.75 4.86
CA ASN A 150 5.46 -13.14 4.08
C ASN A 150 5.46 -11.62 4.25
N ARG A 151 5.01 -10.87 3.23
CA ARG A 151 4.99 -9.40 3.21
C ARG A 151 3.79 -8.86 2.45
N ASN A 152 3.60 -7.55 2.52
CA ASN A 152 2.63 -6.80 1.74
C ASN A 152 1.19 -7.30 1.94
N GLY A 153 0.76 -7.45 3.19
CA GLY A 153 -0.63 -7.80 3.50
C GLY A 153 -1.58 -6.65 3.14
N VAL A 154 -2.51 -6.89 2.22
CA VAL A 154 -3.48 -5.90 1.74
C VAL A 154 -4.87 -6.52 1.77
N LEU A 155 -5.73 -6.00 2.65
CA LEU A 155 -7.11 -6.44 2.78
C LEU A 155 -8.00 -5.91 1.66
N PHE A 156 -9.07 -6.64 1.34
CA PHE A 156 -10.17 -6.09 0.56
C PHE A 156 -11.13 -5.33 1.47
N PRO A 157 -11.75 -4.24 1.01
CA PRO A 157 -12.54 -3.33 1.87
C PRO A 157 -13.93 -3.87 2.24
N ARG A 158 -14.23 -5.10 1.90
CA ARG A 158 -15.40 -5.86 2.32
C ARG A 158 -15.16 -7.36 2.23
N LYS A 159 -16.02 -8.14 2.87
CA LYS A 159 -16.08 -9.58 2.65
C LYS A 159 -16.51 -9.89 1.22
N ILE A 160 -15.88 -10.88 0.62
CA ILE A 160 -16.23 -11.44 -0.69
C ILE A 160 -16.69 -12.87 -0.43
N ASN A 161 -17.91 -13.21 -0.85
CA ASN A 161 -18.55 -14.50 -0.57
C ASN A 161 -18.52 -14.87 0.94
N GLY A 162 -18.73 -13.87 1.81
CA GLY A 162 -18.77 -14.04 3.26
C GLY A 162 -17.41 -14.20 3.95
N LEU A 163 -16.31 -14.07 3.23
CA LEU A 163 -14.94 -14.23 3.75
C LEU A 163 -14.14 -12.93 3.63
N TYR A 164 -13.31 -12.65 4.62
CA TYR A 164 -12.24 -11.67 4.49
C TYR A 164 -11.19 -12.19 3.52
N MET A 165 -10.63 -11.30 2.72
CA MET A 165 -9.58 -11.63 1.76
C MET A 165 -8.39 -10.70 1.92
N MET A 166 -7.18 -11.27 1.81
CA MET A 166 -5.92 -10.56 1.91
C MET A 166 -5.00 -10.95 0.77
N LEU A 167 -4.60 -9.98 -0.03
CA LEU A 167 -3.45 -10.13 -0.92
C LEU A 167 -2.18 -10.13 -0.09
N ASN A 168 -1.22 -10.96 -0.47
CA ASN A 168 0.05 -11.07 0.23
C ASN A 168 1.15 -11.53 -0.74
N ARG A 169 2.40 -11.44 -0.29
CA ARG A 169 3.54 -11.90 -1.05
C ARG A 169 4.45 -12.77 -0.19
N PRO A 170 4.36 -14.09 -0.31
CA PRO A 170 5.37 -14.99 0.23
C PRO A 170 6.75 -14.59 -0.34
N SER A 171 7.72 -14.45 0.52
CA SER A 171 9.06 -14.01 0.12
C SER A 171 10.07 -14.40 1.19
N ASP A 172 11.28 -14.69 0.78
CA ASP A 172 12.35 -15.07 1.70
C ASP A 172 12.93 -13.88 2.49
N ASN A 173 13.98 -14.17 3.24
CA ASN A 173 14.72 -13.17 4.02
C ASN A 173 15.69 -12.35 3.17
N GLY A 174 15.86 -12.67 1.92
CA GLY A 174 16.89 -12.10 1.10
C GLY A 174 16.38 -11.39 -0.15
N HIS A 175 17.23 -11.40 -1.11
CA HIS A 175 17.06 -10.72 -2.39
C HIS A 175 16.81 -11.69 -3.54
N THR A 176 16.30 -12.90 -3.24
CA THR A 176 15.98 -13.85 -4.28
C THR A 176 14.86 -13.32 -5.17
N PRO A 177 14.87 -13.64 -6.45
CA PRO A 177 13.85 -13.23 -7.40
C PRO A 177 12.58 -14.08 -7.25
N PHE A 178 12.08 -14.21 -6.01
CA PHE A 178 10.81 -14.84 -5.70
C PHE A 178 9.89 -13.82 -5.06
N GLY A 179 8.73 -13.62 -5.65
CA GLY A 179 7.82 -12.61 -5.13
C GLY A 179 6.61 -12.43 -6.03
N ASP A 180 5.82 -13.49 -6.16
CA ASP A 180 4.52 -13.46 -6.80
C ASP A 180 3.43 -13.02 -5.80
N ILE A 181 2.34 -12.47 -6.31
CA ILE A 181 1.18 -12.09 -5.48
C ILE A 181 0.28 -13.31 -5.28
N PHE A 182 -0.08 -13.54 -4.03
CA PHE A 182 -1.05 -14.53 -3.59
C PHE A 182 -2.23 -13.85 -2.90
N ILE A 183 -3.33 -14.59 -2.74
CA ILE A 183 -4.49 -14.21 -1.94
C ILE A 183 -4.81 -15.31 -0.94
N SER A 184 -5.26 -14.93 0.24
CA SER A 184 -5.67 -15.82 1.31
C SER A 184 -7.01 -15.39 1.86
N GLN A 185 -7.75 -16.33 2.43
CA GLN A 185 -9.10 -16.14 2.94
C GLN A 185 -9.15 -16.41 4.43
N SER A 186 -10.00 -15.66 5.15
CA SER A 186 -10.28 -15.85 6.57
C SER A 186 -11.76 -15.64 6.89
N ARG A 187 -12.24 -16.27 7.96
CA ARG A 187 -13.59 -16.04 8.51
C ARG A 187 -13.60 -15.00 9.63
N ASP A 188 -12.47 -14.79 10.28
CA ASP A 188 -12.34 -14.11 11.58
C ASP A 188 -11.15 -13.13 11.67
N MET A 189 -10.34 -12.98 10.63
CA MET A 189 -9.09 -12.20 10.58
C MET A 189 -7.89 -12.84 11.30
N GLU A 190 -8.07 -13.96 11.99
CA GLU A 190 -7.00 -14.67 12.71
C GLU A 190 -6.53 -15.92 11.97
N PHE A 191 -7.48 -16.76 11.51
CA PHE A 191 -7.13 -18.00 10.80
C PHE A 191 -7.20 -17.80 9.29
N TRP A 192 -6.03 -17.78 8.63
CA TRP A 192 -5.89 -17.57 7.19
C TRP A 192 -5.60 -18.88 6.46
N GLY A 193 -6.29 -19.10 5.35
CA GLY A 193 -6.15 -20.31 4.55
C GLY A 193 -6.62 -20.12 3.11
N ARG A 194 -6.86 -21.23 2.39
CA ARG A 194 -7.27 -21.22 0.98
C ARG A 194 -6.38 -20.33 0.12
N HIS A 195 -5.07 -20.43 0.31
CA HIS A 195 -4.08 -19.67 -0.42
C HIS A 195 -4.17 -19.96 -1.92
N ARG A 196 -4.26 -18.91 -2.75
CA ARG A 196 -4.31 -19.00 -4.21
C ARG A 196 -3.33 -18.05 -4.83
N HIS A 197 -2.72 -18.47 -5.92
CA HIS A 197 -1.91 -17.61 -6.75
C HIS A 197 -2.80 -16.59 -7.47
N VAL A 198 -2.32 -15.35 -7.58
CA VAL A 198 -2.99 -14.26 -8.30
C VAL A 198 -2.17 -13.85 -9.52
N MET A 199 -0.90 -13.49 -9.31
CA MET A 199 -0.11 -12.89 -10.38
C MET A 199 1.38 -13.17 -10.18
N SER A 200 2.05 -13.62 -11.25
CA SER A 200 3.50 -13.86 -11.26
C SER A 200 4.30 -12.67 -11.76
N THR A 201 5.59 -12.63 -11.37
CA THR A 201 6.61 -11.85 -12.07
C THR A 201 6.67 -12.24 -13.56
N ILE A 202 7.20 -11.37 -14.40
CA ILE A 202 7.49 -11.72 -15.81
C ILE A 202 8.88 -12.32 -15.87
N LYS A 203 8.95 -13.66 -15.91
CA LYS A 203 10.23 -14.39 -15.80
C LYS A 203 10.97 -14.52 -17.11
N ASP A 204 10.26 -14.49 -18.22
CA ASP A 204 10.82 -14.71 -19.57
C ASP A 204 11.41 -13.43 -20.18
N ASP A 205 11.14 -12.29 -19.59
CA ASP A 205 11.70 -11.00 -19.99
C ASP A 205 12.39 -10.33 -18.81
N ILE A 206 13.70 -10.51 -18.71
CA ILE A 206 14.54 -9.94 -17.65
C ILE A 206 14.57 -8.41 -17.70
N SER A 207 14.30 -7.80 -18.84
CA SER A 207 14.19 -6.34 -18.98
C SER A 207 12.85 -5.78 -18.54
N ALA A 208 11.85 -6.63 -18.33
CA ALA A 208 10.54 -6.21 -17.85
C ALA A 208 10.66 -5.55 -16.47
N TRP A 209 10.03 -4.42 -16.31
CA TRP A 209 10.06 -3.62 -15.08
C TRP A 209 9.57 -4.35 -13.82
N GLN A 210 8.97 -5.51 -13.97
CA GLN A 210 8.38 -6.36 -12.93
C GLN A 210 8.96 -7.79 -12.93
N SER A 211 10.21 -7.94 -13.32
CA SER A 211 10.85 -9.25 -13.52
C SER A 211 11.39 -9.89 -12.24
N THR A 212 11.72 -9.08 -11.22
CA THR A 212 12.35 -9.59 -9.99
C THR A 212 11.33 -9.96 -8.95
N LYS A 213 10.40 -9.06 -8.63
CA LYS A 213 9.32 -9.26 -7.67
C LYS A 213 8.19 -8.28 -7.93
N ILE A 214 6.99 -8.66 -7.52
CA ILE A 214 5.78 -7.81 -7.52
C ILE A 214 5.12 -7.89 -6.17
N GLY A 215 4.30 -6.91 -5.81
CA GLY A 215 3.56 -6.97 -4.55
C GLY A 215 2.39 -5.99 -4.56
N PRO A 216 1.28 -6.32 -3.87
CA PRO A 216 0.14 -5.44 -3.79
C PRO A 216 0.52 -4.12 -3.11
N GLY A 217 -0.10 -3.06 -3.56
CA GLY A 217 0.12 -1.71 -3.06
C GLY A 217 -0.99 -1.25 -2.12
N PRO A 218 -1.84 -0.30 -2.52
CA PRO A 218 -3.02 0.14 -1.77
C PRO A 218 -4.11 -0.92 -1.67
N ILE A 219 -5.09 -0.65 -0.81
CA ILE A 219 -6.36 -1.36 -0.77
C ILE A 219 -7.01 -1.32 -2.16
N PRO A 220 -7.43 -2.47 -2.73
CA PRO A 220 -8.07 -2.51 -4.04
C PRO A 220 -9.35 -1.67 -4.08
N ILE A 221 -9.53 -0.96 -5.19
CA ILE A 221 -10.72 -0.11 -5.41
C ILE A 221 -11.77 -0.95 -6.13
N GLU A 222 -12.96 -1.03 -5.53
CA GLU A 222 -14.11 -1.68 -6.16
C GLU A 222 -14.65 -0.82 -7.30
N THR A 223 -14.82 -1.41 -8.47
CA THR A 223 -15.42 -0.81 -9.66
C THR A 223 -16.48 -1.74 -10.24
N ASP A 224 -17.31 -1.25 -11.13
CA ASP A 224 -18.32 -2.08 -11.82
C ASP A 224 -17.70 -3.16 -12.71
N GLU A 225 -16.43 -3.01 -13.08
CA GLU A 225 -15.73 -3.94 -13.97
C GLU A 225 -14.83 -4.95 -13.20
N GLY A 226 -14.58 -4.75 -11.90
CA GLY A 226 -13.71 -5.58 -11.09
C GLY A 226 -12.99 -4.80 -10.00
N TRP A 227 -12.07 -5.46 -9.31
CA TRP A 227 -11.18 -4.83 -8.33
C TRP A 227 -9.99 -4.20 -9.04
N LEU A 228 -9.91 -2.87 -9.05
CA LEU A 228 -8.73 -2.17 -9.53
C LEU A 228 -7.62 -2.25 -8.47
N MET A 229 -6.59 -3.04 -8.75
CA MET A 229 -5.41 -3.22 -7.91
C MET A 229 -4.25 -2.39 -8.46
N ILE A 230 -3.74 -1.44 -7.68
CA ILE A 230 -2.45 -0.80 -7.92
C ILE A 230 -1.40 -1.65 -7.20
N TYR A 231 -0.29 -1.95 -7.85
CA TYR A 231 0.77 -2.79 -7.30
C TYR A 231 2.14 -2.22 -7.64
N HIS A 232 3.17 -2.67 -6.93
CA HIS A 232 4.56 -2.36 -7.30
C HIS A 232 5.19 -3.54 -8.02
N GLY A 233 6.04 -3.23 -8.99
CA GLY A 233 6.92 -4.17 -9.65
C GLY A 233 8.36 -3.71 -9.53
N VAL A 234 9.28 -4.66 -9.52
CA VAL A 234 10.70 -4.42 -9.27
C VAL A 234 11.54 -5.10 -10.33
N ILE A 235 12.52 -4.37 -10.82
CA ILE A 235 13.60 -4.89 -11.64
C ILE A 235 14.93 -4.68 -10.92
N ASN A 236 15.82 -5.65 -11.02
CA ASN A 236 17.21 -5.52 -10.59
C ASN A 236 18.05 -4.95 -11.71
N THR A 237 18.79 -3.90 -11.43
CA THR A 237 19.71 -3.23 -12.37
C THR A 237 21.12 -3.21 -11.80
N CYS A 238 22.11 -2.79 -12.59
CA CYS A 238 23.48 -2.60 -12.11
C CYS A 238 23.60 -1.55 -10.98
N ASN A 239 22.59 -0.70 -10.82
CA ASN A 239 22.50 0.33 -9.75
C ASN A 239 21.50 -0.04 -8.65
N GLY A 240 21.21 -1.33 -8.43
CA GLY A 240 20.27 -1.82 -7.46
C GLY A 240 18.85 -2.00 -8.00
N PHE A 241 17.90 -2.08 -7.08
CA PHE A 241 16.50 -2.28 -7.43
C PHE A 241 15.83 -0.97 -7.86
N VAL A 242 14.99 -1.07 -8.90
CA VAL A 242 14.12 0.02 -9.32
C VAL A 242 12.66 -0.41 -9.13
N TYR A 243 11.93 0.34 -8.32
CA TYR A 243 10.51 0.10 -8.03
C TYR A 243 9.62 1.01 -8.87
N ARG A 244 8.62 0.41 -9.51
CA ARG A 244 7.63 1.11 -10.33
C ARG A 244 6.23 0.66 -9.95
N MET A 245 5.23 1.47 -10.28
CA MET A 245 3.81 1.12 -10.06
C MET A 245 3.21 0.55 -11.34
N GLY A 246 2.33 -0.43 -11.17
CA GLY A 246 1.46 -0.96 -12.22
C GLY A 246 0.03 -1.05 -11.72
N ALA A 247 -0.87 -1.41 -12.62
CA ALA A 247 -2.27 -1.64 -12.30
C ALA A 247 -2.77 -2.95 -12.93
N ALA A 248 -3.72 -3.59 -12.25
CA ALA A 248 -4.40 -4.78 -12.72
C ALA A 248 -5.87 -4.75 -12.31
N LEU A 249 -6.71 -5.39 -13.08
CA LEU A 249 -8.13 -5.59 -12.82
C LEU A 249 -8.35 -7.05 -12.43
N LEU A 250 -8.96 -7.27 -11.27
CA LEU A 250 -9.26 -8.60 -10.74
C LEU A 250 -10.77 -8.83 -10.74
N ASP A 251 -11.18 -10.09 -10.82
CA ASP A 251 -12.58 -10.47 -10.76
C ASP A 251 -13.22 -10.12 -9.40
N LEU A 252 -14.48 -9.67 -9.41
CA LEU A 252 -15.18 -9.21 -8.21
C LEU A 252 -15.44 -10.33 -7.19
N ASP A 253 -15.78 -11.51 -7.66
CA ASP A 253 -16.18 -12.65 -6.82
C ASP A 253 -15.02 -13.61 -6.58
N GLU A 254 -14.11 -13.71 -7.54
CA GLU A 254 -12.94 -14.56 -7.53
C GLU A 254 -11.65 -13.74 -7.75
N PRO A 255 -11.24 -12.86 -6.82
CA PRO A 255 -10.16 -11.89 -7.05
C PRO A 255 -8.75 -12.50 -7.21
N TRP A 256 -8.65 -13.81 -7.24
CA TRP A 256 -7.46 -14.53 -7.73
C TRP A 256 -7.42 -14.66 -9.25
N LYS A 257 -8.48 -14.29 -9.97
CA LYS A 257 -8.53 -14.22 -11.42
C LYS A 257 -8.19 -12.81 -11.88
N VAL A 258 -7.11 -12.67 -12.64
CA VAL A 258 -6.71 -11.42 -13.26
C VAL A 258 -7.45 -11.29 -14.59
N ILE A 259 -8.30 -10.25 -14.71
CA ILE A 259 -9.03 -9.91 -15.94
C ILE A 259 -8.11 -9.21 -16.93
N ALA A 260 -7.31 -8.26 -16.42
CA ALA A 260 -6.35 -7.51 -17.22
C ALA A 260 -5.20 -7.02 -16.33
N ARG A 261 -4.01 -6.89 -16.91
CA ARG A 261 -2.79 -6.40 -16.23
C ARG A 261 -2.03 -5.47 -17.17
N SER A 262 -1.62 -4.32 -16.67
CA SER A 262 -0.85 -3.38 -17.48
C SER A 262 0.51 -3.96 -17.87
N LYS A 263 0.83 -3.93 -19.16
CA LYS A 263 2.14 -4.31 -19.69
C LYS A 263 3.22 -3.33 -19.24
N ASN A 264 2.93 -2.04 -19.36
CA ASN A 264 3.82 -0.98 -18.93
C ASN A 264 3.46 -0.50 -17.53
N TYR A 265 4.43 0.13 -16.85
CA TYR A 265 4.16 0.79 -15.57
C TYR A 265 3.25 2.01 -15.73
N ILE A 266 2.51 2.34 -14.69
CA ILE A 266 1.69 3.56 -14.61
C ILE A 266 2.47 4.74 -14.05
N MET A 267 3.57 4.47 -13.29
CA MET A 267 4.46 5.46 -12.72
C MET A 267 5.84 4.86 -12.46
N ALA A 268 6.89 5.61 -12.72
CA ALA A 268 8.29 5.24 -12.44
C ALA A 268 9.00 6.37 -11.72
N PRO A 269 10.11 6.11 -10.98
CA PRO A 269 10.91 7.17 -10.39
C PRO A 269 11.42 8.13 -11.47
N TRP A 270 11.21 9.42 -11.25
CA TRP A 270 11.61 10.48 -12.16
C TRP A 270 12.15 11.71 -11.41
N GLU A 271 11.44 12.12 -10.37
CA GLU A 271 11.80 13.28 -9.58
C GLU A 271 13.00 13.00 -8.67
N GLN A 272 13.74 14.04 -8.30
CA GLN A 272 14.93 13.91 -7.47
C GLN A 272 14.63 13.18 -6.15
N TYR A 273 13.50 13.50 -5.51
CA TYR A 273 13.08 12.88 -4.25
C TYR A 273 12.64 11.41 -4.38
N GLU A 274 12.43 10.92 -5.60
CA GLU A 274 12.15 9.50 -5.91
C GLU A 274 13.41 8.73 -6.30
N CYS A 275 14.40 9.44 -6.86
CA CYS A 275 15.64 8.86 -7.36
C CYS A 275 16.79 8.90 -6.34
N MET A 276 16.69 9.75 -5.30
CA MET A 276 17.72 9.95 -4.30
C MET A 276 17.15 9.89 -2.89
N GLY A 277 17.63 8.95 -2.09
CA GLY A 277 17.21 8.75 -0.70
C GLY A 277 17.91 7.55 -0.06
N ASP A 278 17.28 7.02 0.99
CA ASP A 278 17.82 5.89 1.75
C ASP A 278 17.84 4.61 0.88
N VAL A 279 16.85 4.45 0.00
CA VAL A 279 16.85 3.46 -1.10
C VAL A 279 16.50 4.19 -2.40
N PRO A 280 17.47 4.40 -3.30
CA PRO A 280 17.23 5.18 -4.53
C PRO A 280 16.30 4.46 -5.51
N ASN A 281 15.66 5.24 -6.40
CA ASN A 281 14.81 4.74 -7.49
C ASN A 281 13.58 3.96 -7.03
N VAL A 282 12.83 4.51 -6.06
CA VAL A 282 11.62 3.90 -5.52
C VAL A 282 10.41 4.83 -5.62
N VAL A 283 9.34 4.31 -6.20
CA VAL A 283 7.97 4.79 -6.03
C VAL A 283 7.12 3.62 -5.50
N PHE A 284 6.69 3.68 -4.24
CA PHE A 284 6.07 2.56 -3.56
C PHE A 284 4.65 2.92 -3.08
N PRO A 285 3.58 2.46 -3.78
CA PRO A 285 2.21 2.86 -3.47
C PRO A 285 1.70 2.15 -2.21
N CYS A 286 1.14 2.91 -1.27
CA CYS A 286 0.67 2.38 0.01
C CYS A 286 -0.79 2.67 0.33
N ALA A 287 -1.32 3.80 -0.14
CA ALA A 287 -2.73 4.13 0.01
C ALA A 287 -3.27 4.74 -1.28
N ALA A 288 -4.54 4.51 -1.54
CA ALA A 288 -5.29 5.12 -2.63
C ALA A 288 -6.67 5.51 -2.11
N LEU A 289 -6.96 6.80 -2.07
CA LEU A 289 -8.26 7.32 -1.70
C LEU A 289 -9.07 7.57 -2.95
N HIS A 290 -10.19 6.89 -3.06
CA HIS A 290 -11.13 7.01 -4.18
C HIS A 290 -12.28 7.92 -3.82
N ASP A 291 -12.40 9.06 -4.50
CA ASP A 291 -13.59 9.89 -4.49
C ASP A 291 -14.61 9.31 -5.46
N LYS A 292 -15.64 8.67 -4.92
CA LYS A 292 -16.64 7.93 -5.72
C LYS A 292 -17.51 8.85 -6.59
N GLU A 293 -17.68 10.11 -6.21
CA GLU A 293 -18.50 11.06 -6.98
C GLU A 293 -17.78 11.52 -8.25
N SER A 294 -16.50 11.87 -8.11
CA SER A 294 -15.70 12.38 -9.23
C SER A 294 -14.91 11.31 -9.97
N GLY A 295 -14.82 10.09 -9.41
CA GLY A 295 -13.96 9.02 -9.91
C GLY A 295 -12.46 9.29 -9.75
N LYS A 296 -12.06 10.37 -9.07
CA LYS A 296 -10.66 10.73 -8.82
C LYS A 296 -10.02 9.82 -7.78
N ILE A 297 -8.75 9.54 -7.95
CA ILE A 297 -7.94 8.73 -7.03
C ILE A 297 -6.72 9.54 -6.60
N ALA A 298 -6.50 9.63 -5.27
CA ALA A 298 -5.28 10.16 -4.67
C ALA A 298 -4.41 9.00 -4.18
N ILE A 299 -3.20 8.86 -4.74
CA ILE A 299 -2.26 7.79 -4.44
C ILE A 299 -1.15 8.35 -3.55
N TYR A 300 -1.07 7.85 -2.31
CA TYR A 300 0.03 8.14 -1.40
C TYR A 300 1.12 7.09 -1.60
N TYR A 301 2.36 7.53 -1.78
CA TYR A 301 3.47 6.63 -2.07
C TYR A 301 4.77 7.04 -1.38
N GLY A 302 5.59 6.05 -1.06
CA GLY A 302 6.95 6.27 -0.58
C GLY A 302 7.88 6.60 -1.74
N CYS A 303 8.73 7.59 -1.52
CA CYS A 303 9.72 8.07 -2.47
C CYS A 303 11.12 7.80 -1.95
N ALA A 304 11.90 6.99 -2.66
CA ALA A 304 13.28 6.62 -2.34
C ALA A 304 13.48 6.17 -0.88
N ASP A 305 12.47 5.50 -0.30
CA ASP A 305 12.40 5.07 1.11
C ASP A 305 12.74 6.20 2.11
N THR A 306 12.32 7.42 1.83
CA THR A 306 12.77 8.61 2.57
C THR A 306 11.65 9.58 2.90
N VAL A 307 10.79 9.89 1.92
CA VAL A 307 9.74 10.89 2.03
C VAL A 307 8.43 10.34 1.44
N THR A 308 7.32 11.02 1.72
CA THR A 308 6.01 10.65 1.18
C THR A 308 5.58 11.60 0.09
N GLY A 309 5.20 11.04 -1.06
CA GLY A 309 4.62 11.75 -2.19
C GLY A 309 3.12 11.48 -2.35
N LEU A 310 2.47 12.35 -3.14
CA LEU A 310 1.08 12.26 -3.55
C LEU A 310 0.99 12.33 -5.08
N ALA A 311 0.13 11.50 -5.66
CA ALA A 311 -0.15 11.52 -7.09
C ALA A 311 -1.64 11.33 -7.35
N PHE A 312 -2.10 11.74 -8.52
CA PHE A 312 -3.50 11.68 -8.88
C PHE A 312 -3.73 10.90 -10.16
N THR A 313 -4.93 10.34 -10.27
CA THR A 313 -5.46 9.70 -11.47
C THR A 313 -6.99 9.62 -11.37
N THR A 314 -7.63 8.91 -12.29
CA THR A 314 -9.06 8.55 -12.21
C THR A 314 -9.25 7.06 -12.42
N VAL A 315 -10.35 6.52 -11.91
CA VAL A 315 -10.75 5.12 -12.14
C VAL A 315 -10.85 4.83 -13.64
N GLU A 316 -11.56 5.66 -14.37
CA GLU A 316 -11.73 5.53 -15.83
C GLU A 316 -10.38 5.44 -16.56
N ARG A 317 -9.45 6.36 -16.22
CA ARG A 317 -8.14 6.42 -16.86
C ARG A 317 -7.30 5.18 -16.60
N LEU A 318 -7.31 4.68 -15.35
CA LEU A 318 -6.56 3.45 -15.04
C LEU A 318 -7.20 2.20 -15.67
N LEU A 319 -8.52 2.08 -15.66
CA LEU A 319 -9.20 0.96 -16.31
C LEU A 319 -8.92 0.95 -17.82
N ASP A 320 -9.02 2.10 -18.46
CA ASP A 320 -8.69 2.27 -19.88
C ASP A 320 -7.24 1.90 -20.18
N TYR A 321 -6.30 2.37 -19.35
CA TYR A 321 -4.88 2.08 -19.51
C TYR A 321 -4.59 0.58 -19.37
N VAL A 322 -5.14 -0.06 -18.34
CA VAL A 322 -4.96 -1.50 -18.09
C VAL A 322 -5.52 -2.33 -19.26
N LYS A 323 -6.71 -2.00 -19.74
CA LYS A 323 -7.36 -2.74 -20.85
C LYS A 323 -6.64 -2.54 -22.19
N LYS A 324 -6.21 -1.31 -22.50
CA LYS A 324 -5.51 -0.99 -23.76
C LYS A 324 -4.07 -1.49 -23.80
N SER A 325 -3.41 -1.61 -22.65
CA SER A 325 -2.03 -2.06 -22.52
C SER A 325 -1.90 -3.47 -21.91
N ALA A 326 -2.96 -4.27 -21.95
CA ALA A 326 -2.98 -5.58 -21.31
C ALA A 326 -1.87 -6.52 -21.84
N LEU A 327 -1.29 -7.29 -20.90
CA LEU A 327 -0.37 -8.41 -21.17
C LEU A 327 -1.14 -9.60 -21.73
#